data_393d448e485b94f51d9ff7bdfafa9ea3
#
_entry.id   393d448e485b94f51d9ff7bdfafa9ea3
#
_cell.length_a   1.000
_cell.length_b   1.000
_cell.length_c   1.000
_cell.angle_alpha   90.00
_cell.angle_beta   90.00
_cell.angle_gamma   90.00
#
_symmetry.space_group_name_H-M   'P 1'
#
loop_
_entity.id
_entity.type
_entity.pdbx_description
1 polymer ?
#
loop_
_entity_poly.entity_id
_entity_poly.type
_entity_poly.pdbx_seq_one_letter_code
_entity_poly.pdbx_strand_id
1 'polypeptide(L)'
;KALLAYLNIPNEAANGIDLQPDFALLVPRGYAQRIEQGNIQDPLLRQVLSLQSENERTPGFVVDPLQEGNVELGYGQTPGLLHKYQGRVLMITTPACAINCRYCFRRHFPYTDHKPKDQHLALGAIAQDTSIREVILSGGDPLLMNDDGIAALIRDIDELAHVRRIRIH
;
A
#
# COMPACT_ATOMS: atom_id res chain seq x y z
N LYS A 1 20.69 8.34 -0.26
CA LYS A 1 22.10 8.61 0.16
C LYS A 1 22.33 8.16 1.62
N ALA A 2 21.53 8.62 2.59
CA ALA A 2 21.72 8.28 4.02
C ALA A 2 21.73 6.76 4.28
N LEU A 3 20.82 5.99 3.66
CA LEU A 3 20.78 4.53 3.81
C LEU A 3 22.04 3.86 3.27
N LEU A 4 22.52 4.27 2.10
CA LEU A 4 23.74 3.69 1.51
C LEU A 4 24.98 3.97 2.39
N ALA A 5 25.11 5.19 2.94
CA ALA A 5 26.16 5.52 3.88
C ALA A 5 26.04 4.69 5.18
N TYR A 6 24.85 4.53 5.72
CA TYR A 6 24.61 3.69 6.90
C TYR A 6 25.03 2.22 6.67
N LEU A 7 24.81 1.71 5.45
CA LEU A 7 25.14 0.34 5.07
C LEU A 7 26.59 0.18 4.58
N ASN A 8 27.42 1.20 4.62
CA ASN A 8 28.78 1.20 4.10
C ASN A 8 28.89 0.74 2.63
N ILE A 9 27.88 1.09 1.82
CA ILE A 9 27.87 0.75 0.38
C ILE A 9 28.69 1.80 -0.37
N PRO A 10 29.75 1.39 -1.10
CA PRO A 10 30.59 2.31 -1.85
C PRO A 10 29.80 3.02 -2.97
N ASN A 11 30.19 4.25 -3.29
CA ASN A 11 29.52 5.02 -4.37
C ASN A 11 29.61 4.30 -5.72
N GLU A 12 30.70 3.59 -5.99
CA GLU A 12 30.90 2.82 -7.21
C GLU A 12 29.91 1.66 -7.34
N ALA A 13 29.56 1.03 -6.21
CA ALA A 13 28.54 -0.02 -6.16
C ALA A 13 27.11 0.52 -6.27
N ALA A 14 26.92 1.82 -6.07
CA ALA A 14 25.62 2.50 -6.17
C ALA A 14 25.24 2.88 -7.62
N ASN A 15 26.03 2.46 -8.61
CA ASN A 15 25.69 2.71 -10.02
C ASN A 15 24.35 2.04 -10.39
N GLY A 16 23.50 2.79 -11.08
CA GLY A 16 22.15 2.33 -11.44
C GLY A 16 21.08 2.48 -10.35
N ILE A 17 21.45 2.99 -9.15
CA ILE A 17 20.47 3.33 -8.10
C ILE A 17 19.84 4.68 -8.40
N ASP A 18 18.52 4.76 -8.25
CA ASP A 18 17.80 6.03 -8.29
C ASP A 18 17.94 6.73 -6.93
N LEU A 19 18.66 7.84 -6.92
CA LEU A 19 18.88 8.66 -5.71
C LEU A 19 17.79 9.71 -5.47
N GLN A 20 16.86 9.86 -6.41
CA GLN A 20 15.74 10.80 -6.36
C GLN A 20 14.45 10.14 -6.91
N PRO A 21 14.03 8.99 -6.35
CA PRO A 21 12.85 8.28 -6.84
C PRO A 21 11.59 9.12 -6.61
N ASP A 22 10.64 9.03 -7.54
CA ASP A 22 9.31 9.64 -7.40
C ASP A 22 8.54 9.07 -6.19
N PHE A 23 8.75 7.79 -5.89
CA PHE A 23 8.21 7.16 -4.70
C PHE A 23 9.23 7.22 -3.57
N ALA A 24 8.90 7.96 -2.52
CA ALA A 24 9.82 8.29 -1.44
C ALA A 24 10.39 7.03 -0.74
N LEU A 25 11.69 7.00 -0.52
CA LEU A 25 12.34 5.96 0.29
C LEU A 25 11.96 6.15 1.77
N LEU A 26 11.28 5.16 2.33
CA LEU A 26 10.96 5.08 3.76
C LEU A 26 11.43 3.72 4.29
N VAL A 27 12.46 3.74 5.15
CA VAL A 27 13.08 2.52 5.71
C VAL A 27 13.34 2.75 7.20
N PRO A 28 12.62 2.05 8.10
CA PRO A 28 12.86 2.12 9.53
C PRO A 28 14.25 1.60 9.92
N ARG A 29 14.82 2.13 10.98
CA ARG A 29 16.12 1.69 11.50
C ARG A 29 16.18 0.19 11.76
N GLY A 30 15.15 -0.38 12.39
CA GLY A 30 15.09 -1.80 12.70
C GLY A 30 15.10 -2.70 11.46
N TYR A 31 14.59 -2.22 10.33
CA TYR A 31 14.72 -2.90 9.04
C TYR A 31 16.13 -2.75 8.48
N ALA A 32 16.67 -1.53 8.46
CA ALA A 32 18.00 -1.25 7.94
C ALA A 32 19.11 -2.03 8.67
N GLN A 33 18.94 -2.27 9.96
CA GLN A 33 19.88 -3.07 10.78
C GLN A 33 19.97 -4.55 10.38
N ARG A 34 18.95 -5.06 9.65
CA ARG A 34 18.92 -6.46 9.16
C ARG A 34 19.56 -6.63 7.79
N ILE A 35 19.85 -5.53 7.12
CA ILE A 35 20.50 -5.52 5.80
C ILE A 35 22.00 -5.77 6.02
N GLU A 36 22.59 -6.63 5.22
CA GLU A 36 24.01 -6.93 5.25
C GLU A 36 24.85 -5.72 4.84
N GLN A 37 25.82 -5.35 5.69
CA GLN A 37 26.69 -4.20 5.45
C GLN A 37 27.56 -4.42 4.19
N GLY A 38 27.65 -3.41 3.35
CA GLY A 38 28.44 -3.42 2.12
C GLY A 38 27.83 -4.25 0.97
N ASN A 39 26.73 -4.97 1.19
CA ASN A 39 26.13 -5.83 0.19
C ASN A 39 24.97 -5.14 -0.55
N ILE A 40 25.26 -4.61 -1.76
CA ILE A 40 24.24 -4.00 -2.63
C ILE A 40 23.21 -5.01 -3.16
N GLN A 41 23.53 -6.31 -3.13
CA GLN A 41 22.66 -7.39 -3.59
C GLN A 41 21.81 -7.99 -2.46
N ASP A 42 21.93 -7.45 -1.24
CA ASP A 42 21.14 -7.92 -0.11
C ASP A 42 19.63 -7.93 -0.45
N PRO A 43 18.91 -9.05 -0.22
CA PRO A 43 17.52 -9.20 -0.61
C PRO A 43 16.58 -8.21 0.09
N LEU A 44 16.87 -7.78 1.32
CA LEU A 44 16.09 -6.78 2.04
C LEU A 44 16.33 -5.38 1.44
N LEU A 45 17.59 -5.06 1.12
CA LEU A 45 17.91 -3.80 0.46
C LEU A 45 17.21 -3.67 -0.87
N ARG A 46 17.19 -4.74 -1.66
CA ARG A 46 16.55 -4.78 -2.99
C ARG A 46 15.02 -4.66 -2.95
N GLN A 47 14.39 -4.82 -1.81
CA GLN A 47 12.95 -4.58 -1.68
C GLN A 47 12.58 -3.11 -1.54
N VAL A 48 13.52 -2.25 -1.17
CA VAL A 48 13.24 -0.85 -0.84
C VAL A 48 14.00 0.15 -1.70
N LEU A 49 15.14 -0.25 -2.28
CA LEU A 49 16.04 0.64 -3.01
C LEU A 49 15.67 0.69 -4.49
N SER A 50 15.17 1.84 -4.97
CA SER A 50 14.77 2.05 -6.36
C SER A 50 15.97 2.06 -7.31
N LEU A 51 15.76 1.56 -8.52
CA LEU A 51 16.75 1.52 -9.60
C LEU A 51 16.38 2.50 -10.71
N GLN A 52 17.38 3.07 -11.37
CA GLN A 52 17.19 3.98 -12.50
C GLN A 52 16.43 3.31 -13.66
N SER A 53 16.66 2.01 -13.88
CA SER A 53 15.96 1.23 -14.90
C SER A 53 14.44 1.13 -14.68
N GLU A 54 13.95 1.37 -13.46
CA GLU A 54 12.51 1.40 -13.18
C GLU A 54 11.80 2.63 -13.77
N ASN A 55 12.56 3.67 -14.14
CA ASN A 55 12.04 4.87 -14.79
C ASN A 55 11.93 4.72 -16.32
N GLU A 56 12.43 3.61 -16.87
CA GLU A 56 12.34 3.33 -18.30
C GLU A 56 10.91 2.91 -18.67
N ARG A 57 10.35 3.61 -19.68
CA ARG A 57 9.03 3.27 -20.21
C ARG A 57 9.13 2.08 -21.16
N THR A 58 8.56 0.96 -20.77
CA THR A 58 8.48 -0.23 -21.62
C THR A 58 7.13 -0.28 -22.33
N PRO A 59 7.08 -0.45 -23.66
CA PRO A 59 5.83 -0.59 -24.39
C PRO A 59 4.98 -1.73 -23.83
N GLY A 60 3.66 -1.50 -23.69
CA GLY A 60 2.73 -2.48 -23.14
C GLY A 60 2.61 -2.48 -21.61
N PHE A 61 3.46 -1.73 -20.89
CA PHE A 61 3.31 -1.53 -19.45
C PHE A 61 2.66 -0.19 -19.15
N VAL A 62 1.82 -0.17 -18.10
CA VAL A 62 1.06 1.01 -17.66
C VAL A 62 1.39 1.35 -16.21
N VAL A 63 1.20 2.62 -15.84
CA VAL A 63 1.50 3.13 -14.49
C VAL A 63 0.58 2.54 -13.43
N ASP A 64 -0.71 2.35 -13.77
CA ASP A 64 -1.71 1.71 -12.89
C ASP A 64 -2.24 0.43 -13.57
N PRO A 65 -1.58 -0.72 -13.38
CA PRO A 65 -1.99 -1.97 -14.00
C PRO A 65 -3.29 -2.52 -13.43
N LEU A 66 -3.68 -2.11 -12.23
CA LEU A 66 -4.90 -2.56 -11.57
C LEU A 66 -6.09 -1.64 -11.84
N GLN A 67 -5.83 -0.43 -12.32
CA GLN A 67 -6.83 0.62 -12.57
C GLN A 67 -7.73 0.89 -11.35
N GLU A 68 -7.16 0.79 -10.15
CA GLU A 68 -7.89 0.98 -8.89
C GLU A 68 -8.36 2.43 -8.71
N GLY A 69 -7.68 3.40 -9.34
CA GLY A 69 -8.11 4.80 -9.40
C GLY A 69 -9.08 5.14 -10.53
N ASN A 70 -9.46 4.17 -11.37
CA ASN A 70 -10.33 4.43 -12.51
C ASN A 70 -11.81 4.42 -12.10
N VAL A 71 -12.39 5.60 -11.98
CA VAL A 71 -13.80 5.80 -11.59
C VAL A 71 -14.77 5.27 -12.67
N GLU A 72 -14.38 5.30 -13.95
CA GLU A 72 -15.21 4.82 -15.06
C GLU A 72 -15.47 3.31 -14.99
N LEU A 73 -14.53 2.55 -14.43
CA LEU A 73 -14.71 1.11 -14.18
C LEU A 73 -15.57 0.82 -12.94
N GLY A 74 -15.95 1.84 -12.19
CA GLY A 74 -16.83 1.70 -11.03
C GLY A 74 -16.19 1.13 -9.77
N TYR A 75 -14.88 0.90 -9.75
CA TYR A 75 -14.22 0.21 -8.62
C TYR A 75 -14.08 1.08 -7.37
N GLY A 76 -13.93 2.40 -7.53
CA GLY A 76 -13.71 3.36 -6.45
C GLY A 76 -14.84 4.39 -6.31
N GLN A 77 -16.08 4.04 -6.60
CA GLN A 77 -17.22 4.98 -6.53
C GLN A 77 -17.47 5.51 -5.12
N THR A 78 -17.22 4.69 -4.11
CA THR A 78 -17.32 5.10 -2.71
C THR A 78 -15.93 5.44 -2.16
N PRO A 79 -15.70 6.64 -1.62
CA PRO A 79 -14.44 6.98 -0.99
C PRO A 79 -14.03 5.95 0.06
N GLY A 80 -12.79 5.49 0.01
CA GLY A 80 -12.27 4.48 0.93
C GLY A 80 -12.64 3.03 0.61
N LEU A 81 -13.39 2.76 -0.47
CA LEU A 81 -13.83 1.41 -0.83
C LEU A 81 -13.49 1.08 -2.29
N LEU A 82 -12.87 -0.07 -2.52
CA LEU A 82 -12.64 -0.63 -3.86
C LEU A 82 -13.44 -1.92 -4.00
N HIS A 83 -14.41 -1.92 -4.94
CA HIS A 83 -15.32 -3.04 -5.18
C HIS A 83 -15.11 -3.61 -6.59
N LYS A 84 -14.06 -4.42 -6.79
CA LYS A 84 -13.71 -5.04 -8.08
C LYS A 84 -14.33 -6.43 -8.28
N TYR A 85 -14.64 -7.13 -7.20
CA TYR A 85 -15.05 -8.53 -7.24
C TYR A 85 -16.37 -8.74 -6.51
N GLN A 86 -17.21 -9.58 -7.07
CA GLN A 86 -18.48 -9.94 -6.43
C GLN A 86 -18.25 -10.52 -5.03
N GLY A 87 -19.02 -10.05 -4.06
CA GLY A 87 -19.00 -10.54 -2.69
C GLY A 87 -17.79 -10.16 -1.85
N ARG A 88 -16.86 -9.34 -2.40
CA ARG A 88 -15.61 -8.95 -1.73
C ARG A 88 -15.30 -7.50 -2.02
N VAL A 89 -14.93 -6.77 -0.98
CA VAL A 89 -14.47 -5.38 -1.08
C VAL A 89 -13.14 -5.18 -0.39
N LEU A 90 -12.38 -4.20 -0.85
CA LEU A 90 -11.17 -3.74 -0.20
C LEU A 90 -11.42 -2.35 0.37
N MET A 91 -11.18 -2.20 1.66
CA MET A 91 -11.33 -0.94 2.39
C MET A 91 -9.96 -0.30 2.60
N ILE A 92 -9.81 0.92 2.11
CA ILE A 92 -8.59 1.73 2.31
C ILE A 92 -8.63 2.31 3.71
N THR A 93 -7.81 1.78 4.62
CA THR A 93 -7.79 2.18 6.03
C THR A 93 -6.83 3.32 6.32
N THR A 94 -5.68 3.31 5.67
CA THR A 94 -4.63 4.33 5.81
C THR A 94 -3.76 4.40 4.56
N PRO A 95 -3.26 5.57 4.17
CA PRO A 95 -2.28 5.70 3.09
C PRO A 95 -0.84 5.38 3.55
N ALA A 96 -0.61 5.25 4.86
CA ALA A 96 0.72 5.11 5.43
C ALA A 96 1.20 3.66 5.44
N CYS A 97 2.50 3.48 5.20
CA CYS A 97 3.22 2.23 5.41
C CYS A 97 4.39 2.46 6.35
N ALA A 98 4.78 1.43 7.12
CA ALA A 98 5.99 1.48 7.95
C ALA A 98 7.25 1.48 7.07
N ILE A 99 7.17 0.91 5.87
CA ILE A 99 8.24 0.81 4.88
C ILE A 99 7.66 0.98 3.48
N ASN A 100 8.35 1.69 2.60
CA ASN A 100 7.94 1.83 1.22
C ASN A 100 8.66 0.79 0.36
N CYS A 101 7.88 -0.20 -0.12
CA CYS A 101 8.40 -1.20 -1.04
C CYS A 101 8.64 -0.58 -2.42
N ARG A 102 9.80 -0.80 -3.03
CA ARG A 102 10.11 -0.26 -4.36
C ARG A 102 9.14 -0.75 -5.45
N TYR A 103 8.56 -1.93 -5.28
CA TYR A 103 7.58 -2.55 -6.18
C TYR A 103 6.12 -2.33 -5.76
N CYS A 104 5.84 -1.33 -4.92
CA CYS A 104 4.48 -1.04 -4.49
C CYS A 104 3.59 -0.70 -5.71
N PHE A 105 2.58 -1.53 -5.98
CA PHE A 105 1.67 -1.32 -7.09
C PHE A 105 0.69 -0.15 -6.87
N ARG A 106 0.52 0.28 -5.61
CA ARG A 106 -0.27 1.45 -5.23
C ARG A 106 0.56 2.73 -5.09
N ARG A 107 1.80 2.78 -5.58
CA ARG A 107 2.63 4.00 -5.51
C ARG A 107 2.00 5.20 -6.23
N HIS A 108 1.13 4.96 -7.19
CA HIS A 108 0.39 5.98 -7.95
C HIS A 108 -1.09 6.05 -7.59
N PHE A 109 -1.53 5.33 -6.54
CA PHE A 109 -2.91 5.33 -6.11
C PHE A 109 -3.30 6.71 -5.54
N PRO A 110 -4.48 7.24 -5.91
CA PRO A 110 -4.91 8.59 -5.50
C PRO A 110 -5.45 8.58 -4.05
N TYR A 111 -4.57 8.38 -3.08
CA TYR A 111 -4.95 8.34 -1.66
C TYR A 111 -5.61 9.63 -1.16
N THR A 112 -5.42 10.76 -1.85
CA THR A 112 -6.09 12.03 -1.54
C THR A 112 -7.61 11.94 -1.63
N ASP A 113 -8.12 11.02 -2.46
CA ASP A 113 -9.54 10.80 -2.73
C ASP A 113 -10.13 9.72 -1.80
N HIS A 114 -9.29 9.06 -0.99
CA HIS A 114 -9.65 7.96 -0.10
C HIS A 114 -9.10 8.23 1.31
N LYS A 115 -9.72 9.17 2.04
CA LYS A 115 -9.21 9.61 3.34
C LYS A 115 -9.74 8.74 4.48
N PRO A 116 -8.98 8.53 5.57
CA PRO A 116 -9.46 7.79 6.74
C PRO A 116 -10.78 8.32 7.32
N LYS A 117 -11.02 9.65 7.24
CA LYS A 117 -12.28 10.26 7.66
C LYS A 117 -13.51 9.77 6.88
N ASP A 118 -13.31 9.19 5.71
CA ASP A 118 -14.38 8.72 4.83
C ASP A 118 -14.74 7.24 5.12
N GLN A 119 -14.14 6.61 6.15
CA GLN A 119 -14.41 5.21 6.54
C GLN A 119 -15.90 4.95 6.82
N HIS A 120 -16.61 5.95 7.37
CA HIS A 120 -18.05 5.83 7.59
C HIS A 120 -18.86 5.69 6.30
N LEU A 121 -18.40 6.30 5.19
CA LEU A 121 -19.03 6.15 3.87
C LEU A 121 -18.83 4.73 3.34
N ALA A 122 -17.61 4.20 3.50
CA ALA A 122 -17.28 2.83 3.12
C ALA A 122 -18.10 1.82 3.91
N LEU A 123 -18.21 1.98 5.24
CA LEU A 123 -19.06 1.14 6.11
C LEU A 123 -20.53 1.21 5.72
N GLY A 124 -21.04 2.41 5.43
CA GLY A 124 -22.41 2.61 4.96
C GLY A 124 -22.70 1.90 3.63
N ALA A 125 -21.76 1.94 2.69
CA ALA A 125 -21.88 1.22 1.42
C ALA A 125 -21.85 -0.31 1.61
N ILE A 126 -20.96 -0.82 2.47
CA ILE A 126 -20.89 -2.25 2.81
C ILE A 126 -22.22 -2.69 3.46
N ALA A 127 -22.77 -1.89 4.38
CA ALA A 127 -24.03 -2.21 5.07
C ALA A 127 -25.22 -2.31 4.11
N GLN A 128 -25.24 -1.49 3.06
CA GLN A 128 -26.31 -1.48 2.05
C GLN A 128 -26.21 -2.62 1.04
N ASP A 129 -25.01 -3.12 0.77
CA ASP A 129 -24.79 -4.20 -0.19
C ASP A 129 -24.63 -5.55 0.51
N THR A 130 -25.77 -6.22 0.71
CA THR A 130 -25.80 -7.54 1.37
C THR A 130 -25.17 -8.67 0.56
N SER A 131 -24.71 -8.42 -0.66
CA SER A 131 -23.93 -9.40 -1.44
C SER A 131 -22.49 -9.51 -0.94
N ILE A 132 -21.95 -8.49 -0.25
CA ILE A 132 -20.61 -8.46 0.30
C ILE A 132 -20.48 -9.45 1.46
N ARG A 133 -19.57 -10.40 1.34
CA ARG A 133 -19.27 -11.43 2.32
C ARG A 133 -17.89 -11.28 2.94
N GLU A 134 -17.00 -10.54 2.30
CA GLU A 134 -15.62 -10.38 2.74
C GLU A 134 -15.20 -8.91 2.65
N VAL A 135 -14.61 -8.39 3.72
CA VAL A 135 -13.99 -7.07 3.78
C VAL A 135 -12.49 -7.26 3.98
N ILE A 136 -11.68 -6.68 3.09
CA ILE A 136 -10.22 -6.70 3.17
C ILE A 136 -9.77 -5.32 3.62
N LEU A 137 -9.20 -5.21 4.82
CA LEU A 137 -8.56 -3.99 5.30
C LEU A 137 -7.19 -3.88 4.62
N SER A 138 -6.95 -2.78 3.93
CA SER A 138 -5.74 -2.55 3.15
C SER A 138 -5.51 -1.03 2.96
N GLY A 139 -4.76 -0.66 1.93
CA GLY A 139 -4.38 0.72 1.61
C GLY A 139 -2.87 0.83 1.60
N GLY A 140 -2.28 1.52 2.59
CA GLY A 140 -0.91 1.32 3.03
C GLY A 140 -0.85 0.06 3.91
N ASP A 141 -0.41 0.20 5.14
CA ASP A 141 -0.36 -0.89 6.10
C ASP A 141 -1.42 -0.65 7.20
N PRO A 142 -2.52 -1.43 7.22
CA PRO A 142 -3.56 -1.28 8.24
C PRO A 142 -3.05 -1.40 9.68
N LEU A 143 -1.96 -2.15 9.90
CA LEU A 143 -1.36 -2.33 11.22
C LEU A 143 -0.60 -1.09 11.73
N LEU A 144 -0.51 -0.02 10.94
CA LEU A 144 -0.07 1.29 11.42
C LEU A 144 -1.18 2.11 12.10
N MET A 145 -2.42 1.68 12.00
CA MET A 145 -3.48 2.24 12.83
C MET A 145 -3.19 1.93 14.31
N ASN A 146 -3.63 2.80 15.21
CA ASN A 146 -3.58 2.45 16.63
C ASN A 146 -4.57 1.31 16.95
N ASP A 147 -4.30 0.59 18.03
CA ASP A 147 -5.08 -0.60 18.42
C ASP A 147 -6.56 -0.28 18.64
N ASP A 148 -6.88 0.86 19.23
CA ASP A 148 -8.27 1.28 19.46
C ASP A 148 -9.01 1.54 18.14
N GLY A 149 -8.33 2.18 17.16
CA GLY A 149 -8.90 2.49 15.87
C GLY A 149 -9.17 1.24 15.02
N ILE A 150 -8.20 0.31 14.95
CA ILE A 150 -8.41 -0.94 14.23
C ILE A 150 -9.45 -1.83 14.90
N ALA A 151 -9.47 -1.87 16.24
CA ALA A 151 -10.47 -2.62 17.00
C ALA A 151 -11.88 -2.05 16.83
N ALA A 152 -12.03 -0.71 16.78
CA ALA A 152 -13.31 -0.07 16.49
C ALA A 152 -13.79 -0.44 15.09
N LEU A 153 -12.92 -0.30 14.09
CA LEU A 153 -13.25 -0.64 12.71
C LEU A 153 -13.68 -2.11 12.54
N ILE A 154 -12.97 -3.03 13.21
CA ILE A 154 -13.31 -4.46 13.18
C ILE A 154 -14.68 -4.69 13.81
N ARG A 155 -15.01 -4.04 14.95
CA ARG A 155 -16.34 -4.15 15.58
C ARG A 155 -17.43 -3.65 14.66
N ASP A 156 -17.25 -2.47 14.04
CA ASP A 156 -18.25 -1.88 13.14
C ASP A 156 -18.54 -2.81 11.94
N ILE A 157 -17.53 -3.51 11.43
CA ILE A 157 -17.71 -4.48 10.35
C ILE A 157 -18.36 -5.78 10.86
N ASP A 158 -18.01 -6.25 12.05
CA ASP A 158 -18.54 -7.47 12.64
C ASP A 158 -20.04 -7.38 12.97
N GLU A 159 -20.54 -6.15 13.23
CA GLU A 159 -21.97 -5.88 13.39
C GLU A 159 -22.78 -6.09 12.10
N LEU A 160 -22.13 -6.14 10.93
CA LEU A 160 -22.79 -6.36 9.65
C LEU A 160 -23.05 -7.86 9.43
N ALA A 161 -24.26 -8.33 9.74
CA ALA A 161 -24.63 -9.75 9.77
C ALA A 161 -24.35 -10.54 8.47
N HIS A 162 -24.24 -9.86 7.32
CA HIS A 162 -23.97 -10.50 6.03
C HIS A 162 -22.46 -10.66 5.76
N VAL A 163 -21.58 -9.91 6.46
CA VAL A 163 -20.13 -10.06 6.34
C VAL A 163 -19.71 -11.31 7.11
N ARG A 164 -18.92 -12.17 6.48
CA ARG A 164 -18.49 -13.47 7.01
C ARG A 164 -16.98 -13.54 7.26
N ARG A 165 -16.24 -12.61 6.72
CA ARG A 165 -14.77 -12.60 6.80
C ARG A 165 -14.24 -11.19 6.80
N ILE A 166 -13.32 -10.93 7.71
CA ILE A 166 -12.44 -9.75 7.69
C ILE A 166 -11.03 -10.27 7.44
N ARG A 167 -10.30 -9.61 6.55
CA ARG A 167 -8.91 -9.91 6.27
C ARG A 167 -8.09 -8.62 6.42
N ILE A 168 -6.90 -8.73 6.98
CA ILE A 168 -5.90 -7.66 7.06
C ILE A 168 -4.81 -7.99 6.05
N HIS A 169 -4.47 -7.03 5.18
CA HIS A 169 -3.53 -7.24 4.08
C HIS A 169 -2.60 -6.04 3.90
#